data_b5b717243dd1305931c9f30add5ecd53
#
_entry.id   b5b717243dd1305931c9f30add5ecd53
#
_cell.length_a   1.000
_cell.length_b   1.000
_cell.length_c   1.000
_cell.angle_alpha   90.00
_cell.angle_beta   90.00
_cell.angle_gamma   90.00
#
_symmetry.space_group_name_H-M   'P 1'
#
loop_
_entity.id
_entity.type
_entity.pdbx_description
1 polymer ?
#
loop_
_entity_poly.entity_id
_entity_poly.type
_entity_poly.pdbx_seq_one_letter_code
_entity_poly.pdbx_strand_id
1 'polypeptide(L)'
;LAGAVFNLYTRDDIYDVDGNKLFSAGDLICTSPETVADGYTYFNCDVPIRGEWYGQSDRLDATTNSGNYFIRELRAPLGYYLNDAEMDVTFTYNGEVLQVLDSTCANKPTEMWVSKRDLTNDEELPGATLIIKDTKDNIVDTWVSTDTPHRVTGLHFDEEYTLTEKRPADGYAVTDDIVFRLERKADADGHELDEADVYYLKDKKKLWFIPW
;
A
#
# COMPACT_ATOMS: atom_id res chain seq x y z
N LEU A 1 6.28 -5.71 8.18
CA LEU A 1 5.36 -4.58 8.21
C LEU A 1 4.12 -4.95 9.01
N ALA A 2 3.69 -4.09 9.95
CA ALA A 2 2.48 -4.28 10.75
C ALA A 2 1.27 -3.60 10.08
N GLY A 3 0.05 -4.16 10.30
CA GLY A 3 -1.20 -3.53 9.90
C GLY A 3 -1.77 -3.97 8.55
N ALA A 4 -1.09 -4.86 7.80
CA ALA A 4 -1.67 -5.48 6.63
C ALA A 4 -2.75 -6.50 7.00
N VAL A 5 -3.77 -6.63 6.16
CA VAL A 5 -4.85 -7.63 6.29
C VAL A 5 -5.00 -8.32 4.95
N PHE A 6 -5.21 -9.64 5.00
CA PHE A 6 -5.32 -10.47 3.80
C PHE A 6 -6.63 -11.26 3.78
N ASN A 7 -7.14 -11.50 2.59
CA ASN A 7 -8.24 -12.40 2.32
C ASN A 7 -7.74 -13.66 1.64
N LEU A 8 -8.31 -14.81 2.01
CA LEU A 8 -8.11 -16.11 1.36
C LEU A 8 -9.35 -16.43 0.51
N TYR A 9 -9.14 -16.72 -0.76
CA TYR A 9 -10.20 -17.06 -1.73
C TYR A 9 -9.95 -18.43 -2.36
N THR A 10 -11.02 -19.07 -2.83
CA THR A 10 -10.93 -20.31 -3.61
C THR A 10 -10.50 -20.01 -5.05
N ARG A 11 -9.70 -20.91 -5.66
CA ARG A 11 -9.47 -20.92 -7.13
C ARG A 11 -10.50 -21.73 -7.87
N ASP A 12 -11.02 -22.78 -7.22
CA ASP A 12 -11.89 -23.76 -7.82
C ASP A 12 -13.25 -23.81 -7.10
N ASP A 13 -14.25 -24.35 -7.78
CA ASP A 13 -15.50 -24.76 -7.14
C ASP A 13 -15.20 -25.90 -6.15
N ILE A 14 -15.77 -25.80 -4.94
CA ILE A 14 -15.62 -26.78 -3.88
C ILE A 14 -16.95 -27.43 -3.59
N TYR A 15 -16.95 -28.76 -3.51
CA TYR A 15 -18.13 -29.58 -3.27
C TYR A 15 -17.95 -30.43 -2.01
N ASP A 16 -19.07 -30.72 -1.33
CA ASP A 16 -19.10 -31.70 -0.25
C ASP A 16 -19.10 -33.15 -0.77
N VAL A 17 -19.09 -34.10 0.15
CA VAL A 17 -19.13 -35.54 -0.18
C VAL A 17 -20.40 -35.99 -0.89
N ASP A 18 -21.49 -35.24 -0.76
CA ASP A 18 -22.80 -35.52 -1.35
C ASP A 18 -23.00 -34.81 -2.70
N GLY A 19 -22.03 -33.95 -3.14
CA GLY A 19 -22.06 -33.22 -4.39
C GLY A 19 -22.73 -31.85 -4.34
N ASN A 20 -23.01 -31.39 -3.18
CA ASN A 20 -23.52 -30.04 -3.06
C ASN A 20 -22.33 -29.06 -3.14
N LYS A 21 -22.52 -28.02 -3.94
CA LYS A 21 -21.50 -26.95 -4.03
C LYS A 21 -21.46 -26.18 -2.71
N LEU A 22 -20.29 -26.16 -2.07
CA LEU A 22 -20.02 -25.38 -0.86
C LEU A 22 -19.53 -23.98 -1.19
N PHE A 23 -18.60 -23.86 -2.16
CA PHE A 23 -18.03 -22.60 -2.60
C PHE A 23 -17.88 -22.58 -4.12
N SER A 24 -18.04 -21.41 -4.70
CA SER A 24 -17.71 -21.15 -6.11
C SER A 24 -16.28 -20.61 -6.23
N ALA A 25 -15.65 -20.83 -7.37
CA ALA A 25 -14.37 -20.20 -7.68
C ALA A 25 -14.43 -18.69 -7.45
N GLY A 26 -13.48 -18.16 -6.69
CA GLY A 26 -13.40 -16.75 -6.28
C GLY A 26 -14.16 -16.40 -4.99
N ASP A 27 -14.82 -17.36 -4.34
CA ASP A 27 -15.49 -17.11 -3.06
C ASP A 27 -14.47 -16.87 -1.94
N LEU A 28 -14.78 -15.90 -1.07
CA LEU A 28 -14.00 -15.61 0.13
C LEU A 28 -14.18 -16.74 1.16
N ILE A 29 -13.05 -17.29 1.63
CA ILE A 29 -13.03 -18.27 2.71
C ILE A 29 -12.91 -17.58 4.06
N CYS A 30 -11.91 -16.75 4.24
CA CYS A 30 -11.71 -16.01 5.48
C CYS A 30 -10.75 -14.83 5.30
N THR A 31 -10.73 -13.99 6.34
CA THR A 31 -9.85 -12.82 6.44
C THR A 31 -8.88 -13.03 7.60
N SER A 32 -7.60 -12.68 7.39
CA SER A 32 -6.58 -12.74 8.43
C SER A 32 -6.75 -11.63 9.47
N PRO A 33 -6.21 -11.81 10.69
CA PRO A 33 -5.88 -10.69 11.56
C PRO A 33 -4.87 -9.75 10.88
N GLU A 34 -4.66 -8.56 11.46
CA GLU A 34 -3.59 -7.67 11.04
C GLU A 34 -2.22 -8.32 11.23
N THR A 35 -1.29 -8.06 10.32
CA THR A 35 0.12 -8.41 10.55
C THR A 35 0.64 -7.70 11.79
N VAL A 36 1.45 -8.42 12.57
CA VAL A 36 2.11 -7.86 13.76
C VAL A 36 3.47 -7.23 13.39
N ALA A 37 4.22 -6.76 14.38
CA ALA A 37 5.45 -5.99 14.17
C ALA A 37 6.54 -6.72 13.36
N ASP A 38 6.59 -8.05 13.40
CA ASP A 38 7.49 -8.88 12.60
C ASP A 38 7.03 -9.07 11.14
N GLY A 39 5.80 -8.63 10.81
CA GLY A 39 5.24 -8.70 9.47
C GLY A 39 4.46 -9.97 9.17
N TYR A 40 4.25 -10.84 10.16
CA TYR A 40 3.49 -12.08 10.00
C TYR A 40 2.03 -11.93 10.39
N THR A 41 1.19 -12.73 9.74
CA THR A 41 -0.21 -13.01 10.10
C THR A 41 -0.52 -14.47 9.79
N TYR A 42 -1.72 -14.90 10.12
CA TYR A 42 -2.18 -16.26 9.87
C TYR A 42 -3.68 -16.27 9.55
N PHE A 43 -4.14 -17.31 8.89
CA PHE A 43 -5.57 -17.57 8.70
C PHE A 43 -6.03 -18.58 9.74
N ASN A 44 -7.05 -18.21 10.52
CA ASN A 44 -7.65 -19.09 11.53
C ASN A 44 -9.06 -19.50 11.07
N CYS A 45 -9.10 -20.36 10.06
CA CYS A 45 -10.35 -20.86 9.50
C CYS A 45 -10.15 -22.27 8.96
N ASP A 46 -11.25 -22.99 8.86
CA ASP A 46 -11.26 -24.28 8.17
C ASP A 46 -11.16 -24.02 6.67
N VAL A 47 -10.15 -24.60 6.04
CA VAL A 47 -9.93 -24.52 4.60
C VAL A 47 -10.45 -25.78 3.95
N PRO A 48 -11.57 -25.75 3.19
CA PRO A 48 -12.11 -26.91 2.51
C PRO A 48 -11.12 -27.40 1.47
N ILE A 49 -10.70 -28.64 1.56
CA ILE A 49 -9.85 -29.28 0.57
C ILE A 49 -10.75 -30.12 -0.33
N ARG A 50 -10.65 -29.91 -1.64
CA ARG A 50 -11.37 -30.70 -2.62
C ARG A 50 -10.89 -32.14 -2.56
N GLY A 51 -11.68 -33.02 -1.90
CA GLY A 51 -11.55 -34.45 -2.03
C GLY A 51 -12.40 -34.92 -3.20
N GLU A 52 -11.84 -35.65 -4.15
CA GLU A 52 -12.65 -36.44 -5.07
C GLU A 52 -13.24 -37.64 -4.32
N TRP A 53 -14.15 -37.35 -3.39
CA TRP A 53 -14.88 -38.38 -2.64
C TRP A 53 -16.06 -38.94 -3.43
N TYR A 54 -16.21 -38.52 -4.68
CA TYR A 54 -17.28 -38.94 -5.53
C TYR A 54 -17.08 -40.37 -6.01
N GLY A 55 -17.63 -41.34 -5.29
CA GLY A 55 -17.89 -42.73 -5.76
C GLY A 55 -16.65 -43.60 -6.01
N GLN A 56 -15.46 -43.17 -5.57
CA GLN A 56 -14.22 -43.95 -5.67
C GLN A 56 -13.54 -44.03 -4.31
N SER A 57 -13.88 -45.08 -3.56
CA SER A 57 -13.47 -45.29 -2.16
C SER A 57 -12.00 -45.66 -1.94
N ASP A 58 -11.17 -45.68 -2.94
CA ASP A 58 -9.86 -46.33 -2.90
C ASP A 58 -8.69 -45.51 -3.46
N ARG A 59 -8.89 -44.21 -3.78
CA ARG A 59 -7.80 -43.35 -4.27
C ARG A 59 -7.75 -41.98 -3.54
N LEU A 60 -7.13 -42.01 -2.40
CA LEU A 60 -6.52 -40.83 -1.79
C LEU A 60 -5.11 -40.72 -2.33
N ASP A 61 -4.92 -40.18 -3.53
CA ASP A 61 -3.58 -39.76 -3.94
C ASP A 61 -3.40 -38.25 -3.63
N ALA A 62 -2.16 -37.82 -3.53
CA ALA A 62 -1.84 -36.42 -3.19
C ALA A 62 -2.39 -35.39 -4.20
N THR A 63 -2.83 -35.83 -5.38
CA THR A 63 -3.42 -34.96 -6.42
C THR A 63 -4.90 -34.72 -6.24
N THR A 64 -5.60 -35.58 -5.49
CA THR A 64 -7.04 -35.52 -5.23
C THR A 64 -7.39 -34.85 -3.90
N ASN A 65 -6.44 -34.76 -2.97
CA ASN A 65 -6.59 -34.13 -1.64
C ASN A 65 -5.98 -32.72 -1.58
N SER A 66 -5.99 -31.99 -2.67
CA SER A 66 -5.48 -30.63 -2.70
C SER A 66 -6.59 -29.61 -2.99
N GLY A 67 -6.49 -28.44 -2.40
CA GLY A 67 -7.30 -27.28 -2.72
C GLY A 67 -6.43 -26.13 -3.19
N ASN A 68 -6.79 -25.54 -4.32
CA ASN A 68 -6.13 -24.37 -4.86
C ASN A 68 -6.84 -23.12 -4.40
N TYR A 69 -6.08 -22.21 -3.82
CA TYR A 69 -6.54 -20.96 -3.26
C TYR A 69 -5.64 -19.83 -3.72
N PHE A 70 -6.06 -18.61 -3.47
CA PHE A 70 -5.19 -17.46 -3.59
C PHE A 70 -5.43 -16.50 -2.43
N ILE A 71 -4.36 -15.79 -2.06
CA ILE A 71 -4.39 -14.74 -1.06
C ILE A 71 -4.31 -13.41 -1.81
N ARG A 72 -5.11 -12.44 -1.35
CA ARG A 72 -5.04 -11.04 -1.82
C ARG A 72 -5.00 -10.13 -0.62
N GLU A 73 -4.19 -9.07 -0.70
CA GLU A 73 -4.19 -8.05 0.34
C GLU A 73 -5.51 -7.28 0.30
N LEU A 74 -6.19 -7.23 1.44
CA LEU A 74 -7.41 -6.44 1.65
C LEU A 74 -7.09 -5.02 2.08
N ARG A 75 -6.04 -4.85 2.88
CA ARG A 75 -5.58 -3.56 3.40
C ARG A 75 -4.07 -3.57 3.56
N ALA A 76 -3.42 -2.58 2.96
CA ALA A 76 -1.98 -2.36 3.13
C ALA A 76 -1.65 -1.77 4.51
N PRO A 77 -0.41 -1.92 4.99
CA PRO A 77 0.10 -1.16 6.12
C PRO A 77 0.00 0.35 5.89
N LEU A 78 -0.07 1.13 6.97
CA LEU A 78 -0.08 2.60 6.87
C LEU A 78 1.20 3.08 6.17
N GLY A 79 1.06 4.03 5.26
CA GLY A 79 2.16 4.58 4.47
C GLY A 79 2.60 3.70 3.29
N TYR A 80 1.78 2.73 2.88
CA TYR A 80 2.05 1.85 1.74
C TYR A 80 0.85 1.79 0.79
N TYR A 81 1.15 1.54 -0.50
CA TYR A 81 0.14 1.20 -1.50
C TYR A 81 -0.36 -0.23 -1.30
N LEU A 82 -1.62 -0.46 -1.64
CA LEU A 82 -2.20 -1.80 -1.68
C LEU A 82 -1.50 -2.62 -2.77
N ASN A 83 -1.11 -3.84 -2.42
CA ASN A 83 -0.65 -4.82 -3.40
C ASN A 83 -1.80 -5.78 -3.73
N ASP A 84 -2.47 -5.56 -4.84
CA ASP A 84 -3.63 -6.35 -5.29
C ASP A 84 -3.24 -7.64 -6.03
N ALA A 85 -1.95 -7.94 -6.13
CA ALA A 85 -1.48 -9.18 -6.73
C ALA A 85 -2.01 -10.41 -6.00
N GLU A 86 -2.46 -11.38 -6.78
CA GLU A 86 -2.90 -12.66 -6.25
C GLU A 86 -1.70 -13.57 -5.97
N MET A 87 -1.65 -14.10 -4.76
CA MET A 87 -0.61 -15.05 -4.33
C MET A 87 -1.23 -16.44 -4.26
N ASP A 88 -0.91 -17.30 -5.23
CA ASP A 88 -1.42 -18.66 -5.27
C ASP A 88 -0.89 -19.51 -4.12
N VAL A 89 -1.77 -20.27 -3.48
CA VAL A 89 -1.44 -21.23 -2.44
C VAL A 89 -2.20 -22.53 -2.69
N THR A 90 -1.54 -23.66 -2.42
CA THR A 90 -2.15 -24.98 -2.53
C THR A 90 -2.05 -25.68 -1.19
N PHE A 91 -3.19 -26.09 -0.65
CA PHE A 91 -3.26 -26.93 0.54
C PHE A 91 -3.40 -28.38 0.11
N THR A 92 -2.60 -29.25 0.71
CA THR A 92 -2.65 -30.68 0.47
C THR A 92 -2.87 -31.39 1.80
N TYR A 93 -3.91 -32.22 1.88
CA TYR A 93 -4.18 -32.99 3.08
C TYR A 93 -3.13 -34.09 3.25
N ASN A 94 -2.38 -34.00 4.34
CA ASN A 94 -1.32 -34.98 4.71
C ASN A 94 -1.60 -35.66 6.06
N GLY A 95 -2.83 -35.53 6.59
CA GLY A 95 -3.21 -36.04 7.91
C GLY A 95 -2.97 -35.07 9.07
N GLU A 96 -2.47 -33.86 8.78
CA GLU A 96 -2.26 -32.81 9.78
C GLU A 96 -3.39 -31.79 9.77
N VAL A 97 -3.71 -31.25 10.95
CA VAL A 97 -4.76 -30.24 11.11
C VAL A 97 -4.24 -28.83 10.81
N LEU A 98 -2.93 -28.62 10.96
CA LEU A 98 -2.30 -27.32 10.74
C LEU A 98 -1.28 -27.44 9.60
N GLN A 99 -1.39 -26.55 8.61
CA GLN A 99 -0.39 -26.42 7.55
C GLN A 99 0.30 -25.06 7.66
N VAL A 100 1.62 -25.06 7.56
CA VAL A 100 2.43 -23.86 7.49
C VAL A 100 2.84 -23.65 6.03
N LEU A 101 2.31 -22.59 5.43
CA LEU A 101 2.64 -22.17 4.08
C LEU A 101 3.22 -20.76 4.17
N ASP A 102 4.39 -20.58 3.59
CA ASP A 102 5.00 -19.24 3.51
C ASP A 102 4.59 -18.57 2.18
N SER A 103 3.96 -17.42 2.31
CA SER A 103 3.69 -16.54 1.19
C SER A 103 4.16 -15.13 1.55
N THR A 104 4.75 -14.41 0.60
CA THR A 104 5.31 -13.08 0.84
C THR A 104 4.60 -12.05 -0.03
N CYS A 105 4.06 -11.01 0.63
CA CYS A 105 3.52 -9.82 -0.02
C CYS A 105 4.50 -8.65 0.15
N ALA A 106 4.92 -8.04 -0.95
CA ALA A 106 5.79 -6.87 -0.93
C ALA A 106 4.96 -5.61 -1.20
N ASN A 107 4.94 -4.68 -0.25
CA ASN A 107 4.28 -3.39 -0.42
C ASN A 107 5.26 -2.30 -0.82
N LYS A 108 4.85 -1.41 -1.73
CA LYS A 108 5.56 -0.20 -2.11
C LYS A 108 5.16 0.92 -1.15
N PRO A 109 6.10 1.67 -0.53
CA PRO A 109 5.75 2.86 0.24
C PRO A 109 5.01 3.87 -0.62
N THR A 110 4.07 4.60 -0.03
CA THR A 110 3.48 5.78 -0.67
C THR A 110 4.58 6.77 -1.05
N GLU A 111 4.36 7.54 -2.09
CA GLU A 111 5.39 8.39 -2.67
C GLU A 111 4.79 9.70 -3.16
N MET A 112 5.45 10.82 -2.86
CA MET A 112 5.17 12.11 -3.47
C MET A 112 6.45 12.86 -3.76
N TRP A 113 6.38 13.82 -4.66
CA TRP A 113 7.50 14.69 -5.01
C TRP A 113 7.15 16.15 -4.70
N VAL A 114 8.10 16.86 -4.12
CA VAL A 114 8.01 18.29 -3.86
C VAL A 114 9.02 19.03 -4.72
N SER A 115 8.53 19.86 -5.63
CA SER A 115 9.33 20.71 -6.51
C SER A 115 9.29 22.14 -5.97
N LYS A 116 10.44 22.68 -5.58
CA LYS A 116 10.60 24.08 -5.12
C LYS A 116 11.11 24.92 -6.28
N ARG A 117 10.31 25.92 -6.73
CA ARG A 117 10.61 26.64 -7.97
C ARG A 117 10.65 28.15 -7.79
N ASP A 118 11.44 28.83 -8.63
CA ASP A 118 11.37 30.25 -8.85
C ASP A 118 10.11 30.58 -9.69
N LEU A 119 9.24 31.46 -9.17
CA LEU A 119 8.03 31.87 -9.86
C LEU A 119 8.29 32.58 -11.20
N THR A 120 9.49 33.13 -11.40
CA THR A 120 9.83 33.95 -12.57
C THR A 120 10.15 33.11 -13.81
N ASN A 121 10.92 32.02 -13.62
CA ASN A 121 11.42 31.21 -14.73
C ASN A 121 11.00 29.73 -14.65
N ASP A 122 10.29 29.34 -13.58
CA ASP A 122 9.80 27.98 -13.30
C ASP A 122 10.92 26.92 -13.17
N GLU A 123 12.16 27.35 -12.87
CA GLU A 123 13.28 26.47 -12.59
C GLU A 123 13.30 26.05 -11.12
N GLU A 124 13.89 24.87 -10.81
CA GLU A 124 14.12 24.44 -9.44
C GLU A 124 14.94 25.47 -8.67
N LEU A 125 14.58 25.74 -7.42
CA LEU A 125 15.17 26.75 -6.57
C LEU A 125 15.88 26.12 -5.39
N PRO A 126 17.21 25.99 -5.41
CA PRO A 126 17.98 25.45 -4.30
C PRO A 126 18.08 26.41 -3.10
N GLY A 127 18.25 25.85 -1.91
CA GLY A 127 18.62 26.57 -0.69
C GLY A 127 17.47 26.95 0.23
N ALA A 128 16.23 26.62 -0.09
CA ALA A 128 15.10 26.77 0.82
C ALA A 128 15.04 25.59 1.80
N THR A 129 14.71 25.83 3.06
CA THR A 129 14.45 24.77 4.05
C THR A 129 12.96 24.51 4.15
N LEU A 130 12.57 23.29 3.85
CA LEU A 130 11.19 22.82 3.80
C LEU A 130 10.93 21.77 4.90
N ILE A 131 9.71 21.74 5.41
CA ILE A 131 9.27 20.84 6.47
C ILE A 131 7.86 20.35 6.11
N ILE A 132 7.63 19.05 6.28
CA ILE A 132 6.27 18.47 6.32
C ILE A 132 5.94 18.10 7.75
N LYS A 133 4.74 18.47 8.18
CA LYS A 133 4.19 18.14 9.49
C LYS A 133 2.85 17.43 9.36
N ASP A 134 2.58 16.54 10.34
CA ASP A 134 1.26 15.97 10.54
C ASP A 134 0.33 16.92 11.30
N THR A 135 -0.92 16.52 11.52
CA THR A 135 -1.94 17.29 12.27
C THR A 135 -1.62 17.47 13.75
N LYS A 136 -0.62 16.76 14.27
CA LYS A 136 -0.16 16.87 15.68
C LYS A 136 1.12 17.69 15.79
N ASP A 137 1.51 18.41 14.72
CA ASP A 137 2.75 19.18 14.62
C ASP A 137 4.04 18.34 14.68
N ASN A 138 3.98 17.02 14.53
CA ASN A 138 5.18 16.21 14.40
C ASN A 138 5.80 16.43 13.04
N ILE A 139 7.12 16.59 13.01
CA ILE A 139 7.88 16.69 11.76
C ILE A 139 7.96 15.29 11.15
N VAL A 140 7.39 15.15 9.95
CA VAL A 140 7.41 13.91 9.16
C VAL A 140 8.64 13.89 8.25
N ASP A 141 8.96 15.04 7.64
CA ASP A 141 10.15 15.20 6.80
C ASP A 141 10.69 16.63 6.87
N THR A 142 12.02 16.79 6.66
CA THR A 142 12.68 18.09 6.58
C THR A 142 13.91 18.01 5.68
N TRP A 143 14.03 18.96 4.74
CA TRP A 143 15.15 18.99 3.79
C TRP A 143 15.50 20.41 3.36
N VAL A 144 16.60 20.53 2.65
CA VAL A 144 16.97 21.75 1.91
C VAL A 144 16.75 21.47 0.43
N SER A 145 16.03 22.37 -0.25
CA SER A 145 15.76 22.24 -1.70
C SER A 145 17.06 22.25 -2.51
N THR A 146 17.04 21.49 -3.59
CA THR A 146 18.16 21.35 -4.54
C THR A 146 17.70 21.74 -5.95
N ASP A 147 18.49 21.43 -6.95
CA ASP A 147 18.17 21.58 -8.38
C ASP A 147 17.26 20.46 -8.93
N THR A 148 16.78 19.59 -8.05
CA THR A 148 15.85 18.50 -8.38
C THR A 148 14.74 18.40 -7.33
N PRO A 149 13.54 17.92 -7.70
CA PRO A 149 12.47 17.67 -6.74
C PRO A 149 12.91 16.73 -5.60
N HIS A 150 12.38 16.96 -4.41
CA HIS A 150 12.58 16.10 -3.25
C HIS A 150 11.51 15.02 -3.19
N ARG A 151 11.95 13.78 -2.92
CA ARG A 151 11.08 12.61 -2.77
C ARG A 151 10.71 12.40 -1.32
N VAL A 152 9.42 12.38 -1.03
CA VAL A 152 8.86 12.05 0.29
C VAL A 152 8.19 10.69 0.20
N THR A 153 8.36 9.83 1.20
CA THR A 153 7.79 8.48 1.22
C THR A 153 7.14 8.15 2.56
N GLY A 154 6.19 7.22 2.54
CA GLY A 154 5.60 6.68 3.77
C GLY A 154 4.52 7.57 4.40
N LEU A 155 4.03 8.59 3.70
CA LEU A 155 2.87 9.35 4.15
C LEU A 155 1.61 8.48 4.08
N HIS A 156 0.74 8.64 5.07
CA HIS A 156 -0.53 7.90 5.10
C HIS A 156 -1.54 8.52 4.13
N PHE A 157 -2.35 7.68 3.50
CA PHE A 157 -3.50 8.15 2.75
C PHE A 157 -4.54 8.76 3.66
N ASP A 158 -5.31 9.73 3.12
CA ASP A 158 -6.44 10.41 3.78
C ASP A 158 -6.09 11.21 5.05
N GLU A 159 -4.82 11.24 5.43
CA GLU A 159 -4.31 12.10 6.49
C GLU A 159 -3.91 13.48 5.93
N GLU A 160 -4.12 14.51 6.75
CA GLU A 160 -3.77 15.89 6.41
C GLU A 160 -2.34 16.20 6.85
N TYR A 161 -1.60 16.82 5.96
CA TYR A 161 -0.24 17.28 6.19
C TYR A 161 -0.11 18.76 5.82
N THR A 162 0.84 19.43 6.45
CA THR A 162 1.20 20.82 6.13
C THR A 162 2.65 20.86 5.65
N LEU A 163 2.85 21.35 4.43
CA LEU A 163 4.15 21.65 3.86
C LEU A 163 4.45 23.13 4.09
N THR A 164 5.50 23.41 4.86
CA THR A 164 5.91 24.75 5.28
C THR A 164 7.31 25.07 4.77
N GLU A 165 7.51 26.26 4.25
CA GLU A 165 8.84 26.83 4.01
C GLU A 165 9.35 27.51 5.27
N LYS A 166 10.21 26.84 6.03
CA LYS A 166 10.80 27.38 7.26
C LYS A 166 11.81 28.50 6.98
N ARG A 167 12.55 28.41 5.90
CA ARG A 167 13.54 29.38 5.45
C ARG A 167 13.55 29.44 3.94
N PRO A 168 13.34 30.62 3.34
CA PRO A 168 13.42 30.76 1.89
C PRO A 168 14.87 30.68 1.39
N ALA A 169 15.03 30.46 0.10
CA ALA A 169 16.31 30.65 -0.57
C ALA A 169 16.77 32.10 -0.49
N ASP A 170 18.07 32.33 -0.58
CA ASP A 170 18.66 33.67 -0.47
C ASP A 170 18.11 34.60 -1.58
N GLY A 171 17.56 35.75 -1.19
CA GLY A 171 16.98 36.72 -2.11
C GLY A 171 15.51 36.48 -2.45
N TYR A 172 14.86 35.50 -1.84
CA TYR A 172 13.46 35.16 -2.04
C TYR A 172 12.62 35.47 -0.80
N ALA A 173 11.31 35.62 -1.00
CA ALA A 173 10.34 35.77 0.08
C ALA A 173 9.79 34.38 0.45
N VAL A 174 9.45 34.19 1.72
CA VAL A 174 8.76 32.96 2.19
C VAL A 174 7.43 32.82 1.44
N THR A 175 7.10 31.61 1.03
CA THR A 175 5.79 31.27 0.46
C THR A 175 4.81 30.85 1.55
N ASP A 176 3.51 30.84 1.20
CA ASP A 176 2.46 30.36 2.09
C ASP A 176 2.55 28.83 2.28
N ASP A 177 2.07 28.36 3.43
CA ASP A 177 1.95 26.94 3.72
C ASP A 177 0.95 26.27 2.77
N ILE A 178 1.22 25.01 2.40
CA ILE A 178 0.32 24.16 1.64
C ILE A 178 -0.21 23.05 2.54
N VAL A 179 -1.53 23.02 2.73
CA VAL A 179 -2.22 21.90 3.37
C VAL A 179 -2.62 20.91 2.28
N PHE A 180 -2.29 19.64 2.45
CA PHE A 180 -2.54 18.60 1.45
C PHE A 180 -2.87 17.25 2.08
N ARG A 181 -3.42 16.35 1.27
CA ARG A 181 -3.63 14.93 1.58
C ARG A 181 -3.19 14.09 0.40
N LEU A 182 -2.67 12.91 0.68
CA LEU A 182 -2.55 11.89 -0.36
C LEU A 182 -3.89 11.18 -0.49
N GLU A 183 -4.39 11.11 -1.71
CA GLU A 183 -5.63 10.43 -2.04
C GLU A 183 -5.32 9.13 -2.77
N ARG A 184 -6.09 8.06 -2.47
CA ARG A 184 -6.00 6.82 -3.24
C ARG A 184 -6.53 7.06 -4.63
N LYS A 185 -5.77 6.63 -5.63
CA LYS A 185 -6.17 6.63 -7.03
C LYS A 185 -6.48 5.22 -7.46
N ALA A 186 -7.48 5.05 -8.30
CA ALA A 186 -7.82 3.76 -8.87
C ALA A 186 -8.03 3.90 -10.38
N ASP A 187 -7.76 2.81 -11.10
CA ASP A 187 -8.09 2.70 -12.52
C ASP A 187 -9.60 2.49 -12.76
N ALA A 188 -9.99 2.32 -14.01
CA ALA A 188 -11.38 2.11 -14.39
C ALA A 188 -11.97 0.79 -13.85
N ASP A 189 -11.13 -0.18 -13.52
CA ASP A 189 -11.50 -1.50 -12.99
C ASP A 189 -11.48 -1.53 -11.46
N GLY A 190 -11.07 -0.42 -10.82
CA GLY A 190 -11.03 -0.24 -9.36
C GLY A 190 -9.75 -0.72 -8.70
N HIS A 191 -8.70 -1.01 -9.46
CA HIS A 191 -7.38 -1.36 -8.94
C HIS A 191 -6.67 -0.11 -8.46
N GLU A 192 -6.07 -0.14 -7.28
CA GLU A 192 -5.31 0.98 -6.73
C GLU A 192 -4.07 1.28 -7.58
N LEU A 193 -3.90 2.56 -7.96
CA LEU A 193 -2.74 3.02 -8.69
C LEU A 193 -1.64 3.47 -7.72
N ASP A 194 -0.42 3.04 -7.94
CA ASP A 194 0.77 3.41 -7.18
C ASP A 194 1.47 4.67 -7.75
N GLU A 195 0.68 5.66 -8.15
CA GLU A 195 1.15 6.90 -8.75
C GLU A 195 1.52 7.95 -7.70
N ALA A 196 2.75 8.48 -7.83
CA ALA A 196 3.22 9.57 -6.98
C ALA A 196 2.57 10.91 -7.35
N ASP A 197 2.18 11.68 -6.33
CA ASP A 197 1.75 13.06 -6.50
C ASP A 197 2.94 14.01 -6.60
N VAL A 198 2.77 15.14 -7.30
CA VAL A 198 3.78 16.19 -7.42
C VAL A 198 3.22 17.53 -6.94
N TYR A 199 3.85 18.12 -5.91
CA TYR A 199 3.49 19.41 -5.37
C TYR A 199 4.53 20.46 -5.74
N TYR A 200 4.07 21.65 -6.16
CA TYR A 200 4.92 22.77 -6.59
C TYR A 200 4.80 23.94 -5.63
N LEU A 201 5.91 24.32 -4.97
CA LEU A 201 6.04 25.58 -4.23
C LEU A 201 6.81 26.57 -5.07
N LYS A 202 6.23 27.76 -5.33
CA LYS A 202 6.82 28.79 -6.16
C LYS A 202 7.08 30.07 -5.38
N ASP A 203 8.34 30.50 -5.32
CA ASP A 203 8.76 31.70 -4.62
C ASP A 203 8.90 32.91 -5.54
N LYS A 204 8.58 34.08 -5.00
CA LYS A 204 8.86 35.37 -5.64
C LYS A 204 10.18 35.93 -5.15
N LYS A 205 10.99 36.46 -6.08
CA LYS A 205 12.19 37.25 -5.73
C LYS A 205 11.79 38.46 -4.91
N LYS A 206 12.55 38.76 -3.84
CA LYS A 206 12.44 40.03 -3.11
C LYS A 206 12.87 41.18 -4.02
N LEU A 207 11.97 42.14 -4.25
CA LEU A 207 12.33 43.41 -4.88
C LEU A 207 13.01 44.28 -3.83
N TRP A 208 14.28 44.51 -3.95
CA TRP A 208 15.00 45.52 -3.17
C TRP A 208 14.71 46.88 -3.80
N PHE A 209 13.83 47.69 -3.18
CA PHE A 209 13.81 49.11 -3.48
C PHE A 209 15.06 49.74 -2.82
N ILE A 210 15.99 50.18 -3.61
CA ILE A 210 17.05 51.10 -3.16
C ILE A 210 16.35 52.46 -3.08
N PRO A 211 16.13 53.03 -1.87
CA PRO A 211 15.63 54.42 -1.81
C PRO A 211 16.71 55.34 -2.39
N TRP A 212 16.30 56.24 -3.26
CA TRP A 212 17.12 57.31 -3.84
C TRP A 212 17.57 58.28 -2.75
#